data_425580984ce3347918afc096b4039e8f
#
_entry.id   425580984ce3347918afc096b4039e8f
#
_cell.length_a   1.000
_cell.length_b   1.000
_cell.length_c   1.000
_cell.angle_alpha   90.00
_cell.angle_beta   90.00
_cell.angle_gamma   90.00
#
_symmetry.space_group_name_H-M   'P 1'
#
loop_
_entity.id
_entity.type
_entity.pdbx_description
1 polymer ?
#
loop_
_entity_poly.entity_id
_entity_poly.type
_entity_poly.pdbx_seq_one_letter_code
_entity_poly.pdbx_strand_id
1 'polypeptide(L)'
;MILAENYTDPASWLEGDEWDTVMNYEAFMEPITWFLTGVEKHSDERRDDLLCNPETFEGAMSHHMSRFEYDSLYVAMNELSNHDHSRFLTRTNGQVGRIQSKGAKAAEEGIHDAVMREAVIMQMTWPGAPTVYYGDEAGVCGWTDPDNRRTYPWGHEDKQMLQFHKEAIRIHKSSTALRTGSYKMLYTAWGILGYGRFDKNERYAVIVNNTQETVNVAVPVWQIGVADGSRMEQQLMSVAESFTKVPDIYVVTDGYLMVAMPRTSAVILKDIG
;
A
#
# COMPACT_ATOMS: atom_id res chain seq x y z
N MET A 1 -18.39 -8.08 -15.54
CA MET A 1 -17.84 -7.04 -14.65
C MET A 1 -17.50 -5.83 -15.49
N ILE A 2 -18.02 -4.67 -15.09
CA ILE A 2 -17.78 -3.36 -15.72
C ILE A 2 -16.96 -2.55 -14.73
N LEU A 3 -15.72 -2.20 -15.09
CA LEU A 3 -14.83 -1.35 -14.34
C LEU A 3 -14.75 0.00 -15.05
N ALA A 4 -15.03 1.09 -14.34
CA ALA A 4 -14.95 2.43 -14.88
C ALA A 4 -13.70 3.17 -14.47
N GLU A 5 -13.15 3.99 -15.36
CA GLU A 5 -12.20 5.04 -15.02
C GLU A 5 -13.01 6.29 -14.64
N ASN A 6 -12.99 6.63 -13.37
CA ASN A 6 -13.74 7.75 -12.82
C ASN A 6 -12.88 8.50 -11.79
N TYR A 7 -12.79 9.83 -11.94
CA TYR A 7 -11.99 10.73 -11.09
C TYR A 7 -12.80 11.40 -9.97
N THR A 8 -14.09 11.06 -9.86
CA THR A 8 -15.01 11.65 -8.90
C THR A 8 -15.68 10.55 -8.07
N ASP A 9 -16.54 10.94 -7.13
CA ASP A 9 -17.34 10.02 -6.33
C ASP A 9 -18.14 9.04 -7.20
N PRO A 10 -17.88 7.73 -7.14
CA PRO A 10 -18.54 6.75 -7.98
C PRO A 10 -19.87 6.23 -7.41
N ALA A 11 -20.24 6.61 -6.19
CA ALA A 11 -21.31 5.97 -5.42
C ALA A 11 -22.62 5.81 -6.21
N SER A 12 -23.05 6.84 -6.96
CA SER A 12 -24.31 6.81 -7.72
C SER A 12 -24.34 5.83 -8.90
N TRP A 13 -23.18 5.33 -9.33
CA TRP A 13 -23.05 4.34 -10.43
C TRP A 13 -22.73 2.92 -9.94
N LEU A 14 -22.54 2.74 -8.62
CA LEU A 14 -22.20 1.45 -8.02
C LEU A 14 -23.40 0.79 -7.30
N GLU A 15 -24.63 1.18 -7.68
CA GLU A 15 -25.87 0.64 -7.10
C GLU A 15 -26.26 -0.74 -7.67
N GLY A 16 -25.46 -1.30 -8.57
CA GLY A 16 -25.60 -2.66 -9.11
C GLY A 16 -26.27 -2.76 -10.48
N ASP A 17 -26.60 -1.65 -11.11
CA ASP A 17 -27.26 -1.58 -12.41
C ASP A 17 -26.39 -0.96 -13.52
N GLU A 18 -25.29 -0.28 -13.16
CA GLU A 18 -24.39 0.36 -14.13
C GLU A 18 -22.97 -0.21 -14.04
N TRP A 19 -22.18 0.24 -13.06
CA TRP A 19 -20.80 -0.23 -12.89
C TRP A 19 -20.68 -1.22 -11.74
N ASP A 20 -19.79 -2.20 -11.89
CA ASP A 20 -19.44 -3.10 -10.79
C ASP A 20 -18.40 -2.47 -9.87
N THR A 21 -17.47 -1.68 -10.43
CA THR A 21 -16.35 -1.08 -9.68
C THR A 21 -15.65 0.01 -10.51
N VAL A 22 -14.59 0.59 -9.90
CA VAL A 22 -13.80 1.66 -10.53
C VAL A 22 -12.28 1.43 -10.34
N MET A 23 -11.47 2.18 -11.10
CA MET A 23 -10.08 2.46 -10.75
C MET A 23 -10.07 3.22 -9.43
N ASN A 24 -9.45 2.66 -8.40
CA ASN A 24 -9.60 3.12 -7.02
C ASN A 24 -8.66 4.28 -6.68
N TYR A 25 -8.95 5.45 -7.24
CA TYR A 25 -8.12 6.65 -7.01
C TYR A 25 -8.30 7.19 -5.59
N GLU A 26 -9.53 7.49 -5.20
CA GLU A 26 -9.82 8.20 -3.96
C GLU A 26 -9.70 7.32 -2.71
N ALA A 27 -10.16 6.05 -2.79
CA ALA A 27 -10.13 5.13 -1.65
C ALA A 27 -8.86 4.25 -1.58
N PHE A 28 -7.83 4.54 -2.40
CA PHE A 28 -6.56 3.83 -2.36
C PHE A 28 -5.38 4.68 -2.85
N MET A 29 -5.30 4.98 -4.16
CA MET A 29 -4.07 5.54 -4.76
C MET A 29 -3.68 6.88 -4.15
N GLU A 30 -4.60 7.82 -4.06
CA GLU A 30 -4.30 9.19 -3.62
C GLU A 30 -3.88 9.26 -2.16
N PRO A 31 -4.63 8.68 -1.18
CA PRO A 31 -4.21 8.74 0.20
C PRO A 31 -2.86 8.05 0.46
N ILE A 32 -2.59 6.91 -0.20
CA ILE A 32 -1.30 6.22 -0.09
C ILE A 32 -0.17 7.07 -0.67
N THR A 33 -0.39 7.65 -1.84
CA THR A 33 0.58 8.54 -2.49
C THR A 33 0.95 9.72 -1.59
N TRP A 34 -0.05 10.42 -1.05
CA TRP A 34 0.17 11.54 -0.15
C TRP A 34 0.89 11.13 1.13
N PHE A 35 0.41 10.06 1.78
CA PHE A 35 0.99 9.61 3.04
C PHE A 35 2.45 9.14 2.91
N LEU A 36 2.77 8.39 1.86
CA LEU A 36 4.10 7.82 1.69
C LEU A 36 5.10 8.77 1.02
N THR A 37 4.66 9.66 0.16
CA THR A 37 5.57 10.48 -0.67
C THR A 37 5.40 11.98 -0.51
N GLY A 38 4.24 12.45 -0.07
CA GLY A 38 3.88 13.87 -0.07
C GLY A 38 3.71 14.49 -1.45
N VAL A 39 3.70 13.67 -2.52
CA VAL A 39 3.64 14.11 -3.92
C VAL A 39 2.32 13.70 -4.54
N GLU A 40 1.72 14.58 -5.31
CA GLU A 40 0.47 14.34 -6.05
C GLU A 40 0.68 13.27 -7.15
N LYS A 41 -0.38 12.55 -7.51
CA LYS A 41 -0.35 11.41 -8.46
C LYS A 41 0.27 11.70 -9.83
N HIS A 42 0.22 12.94 -10.32
CA HIS A 42 0.90 13.36 -11.56
C HIS A 42 2.28 13.96 -11.32
N SER A 43 2.71 14.09 -10.06
CA SER A 43 3.90 14.85 -9.64
C SER A 43 3.82 16.34 -9.95
N ASP A 44 2.62 16.91 -9.89
CA ASP A 44 2.40 18.35 -10.13
C ASP A 44 2.45 19.18 -8.85
N GLU A 45 2.19 18.59 -7.71
CA GLU A 45 2.15 19.24 -6.41
C GLU A 45 2.86 18.43 -5.34
N ARG A 46 3.43 19.12 -4.36
CA ARG A 46 3.97 18.52 -3.13
C ARG A 46 3.31 19.17 -1.91
N ARG A 47 2.90 18.34 -0.97
CA ARG A 47 2.25 18.72 0.29
C ARG A 47 2.92 18.00 1.44
N ASP A 48 3.86 18.69 2.10
CA ASP A 48 4.59 18.13 3.24
C ASP A 48 3.69 17.95 4.48
N ASP A 49 2.58 18.68 4.55
CA ASP A 49 1.57 18.55 5.61
C ASP A 49 0.73 17.25 5.49
N LEU A 50 0.72 16.61 4.33
CA LEU A 50 0.05 15.32 4.10
C LEU A 50 1.03 14.14 4.25
N LEU A 51 2.33 14.38 4.03
CA LEU A 51 3.36 13.35 4.20
C LEU A 51 3.39 12.87 5.65
N CYS A 52 3.32 11.55 5.84
CA CYS A 52 3.32 10.91 7.16
C CYS A 52 2.13 11.27 8.08
N ASN A 53 1.14 12.02 7.59
CA ASN A 53 0.01 12.48 8.39
C ASN A 53 -1.08 11.39 8.51
N PRO A 54 -1.21 10.74 9.69
CA PRO A 54 -2.14 9.62 9.84
C PRO A 54 -3.61 10.07 9.88
N GLU A 55 -3.89 11.27 10.39
CA GLU A 55 -5.26 11.79 10.51
C GLU A 55 -5.86 12.06 9.12
N THR A 56 -5.10 12.70 8.23
CA THR A 56 -5.54 12.96 6.86
C THR A 56 -5.66 11.66 6.07
N PHE A 57 -4.73 10.71 6.26
CA PHE A 57 -4.80 9.39 5.63
C PHE A 57 -6.04 8.62 6.06
N GLU A 58 -6.25 8.45 7.38
CA GLU A 58 -7.38 7.69 7.91
C GLU A 58 -8.73 8.36 7.55
N GLY A 59 -8.78 9.69 7.64
CA GLY A 59 -9.96 10.46 7.28
C GLY A 59 -10.34 10.29 5.80
N ALA A 60 -9.38 10.41 4.89
CA ALA A 60 -9.60 10.19 3.46
C ALA A 60 -10.02 8.76 3.15
N MET A 61 -9.27 7.76 3.66
CA MET A 61 -9.60 6.34 3.45
C MET A 61 -10.98 5.98 3.97
N SER A 62 -11.33 6.38 5.20
CA SER A 62 -12.62 6.08 5.80
C SER A 62 -13.76 6.75 5.02
N HIS A 63 -13.58 8.01 4.62
CA HIS A 63 -14.58 8.75 3.85
C HIS A 63 -14.85 8.09 2.50
N HIS A 64 -13.80 7.84 1.72
CA HIS A 64 -13.97 7.33 0.35
C HIS A 64 -14.37 5.85 0.35
N MET A 65 -13.80 5.00 1.22
CA MET A 65 -14.20 3.59 1.32
C MET A 65 -15.68 3.43 1.72
N SER A 66 -16.21 4.33 2.56
CA SER A 66 -17.62 4.26 3.00
C SER A 66 -18.64 4.57 1.90
N ARG A 67 -18.19 5.04 0.73
CA ARG A 67 -19.04 5.33 -0.43
C ARG A 67 -19.21 4.15 -1.37
N PHE A 68 -18.47 3.08 -1.14
CA PHE A 68 -18.60 1.85 -1.90
C PHE A 68 -19.54 0.88 -1.21
N GLU A 69 -20.37 0.20 -2.00
CA GLU A 69 -20.93 -1.07 -1.56
C GLU A 69 -19.81 -2.09 -1.35
N TYR A 70 -20.05 -3.04 -0.44
CA TYR A 70 -19.01 -4.02 -0.05
C TYR A 70 -18.39 -4.74 -1.25
N ASP A 71 -19.23 -5.28 -2.14
CA ASP A 71 -18.77 -6.06 -3.29
C ASP A 71 -17.98 -5.20 -4.27
N SER A 72 -18.40 -3.95 -4.49
CA SER A 72 -17.71 -2.99 -5.37
C SER A 72 -16.34 -2.59 -4.81
N LEU A 73 -16.24 -2.39 -3.49
CA LEU A 73 -14.95 -2.06 -2.84
C LEU A 73 -13.94 -3.20 -3.00
N TYR A 74 -14.36 -4.45 -2.79
CA TYR A 74 -13.42 -5.59 -2.81
C TYR A 74 -12.95 -5.99 -4.20
N VAL A 75 -13.58 -5.47 -5.25
CA VAL A 75 -13.11 -5.61 -6.63
C VAL A 75 -12.60 -4.29 -7.22
N ALA A 76 -12.54 -3.21 -6.42
CA ALA A 76 -11.98 -1.93 -6.84
C ALA A 76 -10.48 -2.06 -7.14
N MET A 77 -10.06 -1.45 -8.25
CA MET A 77 -8.73 -1.60 -8.80
C MET A 77 -7.70 -0.79 -8.00
N ASN A 78 -7.05 -1.45 -7.04
CA ASN A 78 -6.00 -0.85 -6.21
C ASN A 78 -4.69 -0.83 -6.98
N GLU A 79 -4.33 0.30 -7.53
CA GLU A 79 -3.10 0.51 -8.30
C GLU A 79 -2.21 1.58 -7.67
N LEU A 80 -0.91 1.45 -7.82
CA LEU A 80 0.08 2.46 -7.41
C LEU A 80 0.45 3.38 -8.57
N SER A 81 0.51 2.84 -9.76
CA SER A 81 0.76 3.54 -11.02
C SER A 81 -0.25 3.13 -12.07
N ASN A 82 -0.47 3.97 -13.07
CA ASN A 82 -1.28 3.65 -14.24
C ASN A 82 -0.79 4.39 -15.51
N HIS A 83 -1.61 4.34 -16.54
CA HIS A 83 -1.29 4.91 -17.86
C HIS A 83 -1.28 6.44 -17.92
N ASP A 84 -1.85 7.15 -16.93
CA ASP A 84 -1.92 8.62 -16.87
C ASP A 84 -0.95 9.22 -15.84
N HIS A 85 -0.81 8.58 -14.69
CA HIS A 85 -0.09 9.13 -13.55
C HIS A 85 1.42 8.88 -13.64
N SER A 86 2.21 9.65 -12.92
CA SER A 86 3.63 9.33 -12.75
C SER A 86 3.78 7.97 -12.04
N ARG A 87 4.85 7.26 -12.34
CA ARG A 87 5.16 6.01 -11.65
C ARG A 87 5.31 6.24 -10.16
N PHE A 88 4.76 5.33 -9.34
CA PHE A 88 4.86 5.48 -7.88
C PHE A 88 6.33 5.56 -7.43
N LEU A 89 7.19 4.72 -8.01
CA LEU A 89 8.62 4.73 -7.71
C LEU A 89 9.25 6.11 -7.99
N THR A 90 8.85 6.81 -9.06
CA THR A 90 9.28 8.19 -9.32
C THR A 90 8.81 9.14 -8.24
N ARG A 91 7.54 9.03 -7.80
CA ARG A 91 7.00 9.89 -6.72
C ARG A 91 7.75 9.76 -5.41
N THR A 92 8.40 8.61 -5.15
CA THR A 92 9.20 8.41 -3.93
C THR A 92 10.39 9.36 -3.83
N ASN A 93 10.85 9.96 -4.93
CA ASN A 93 11.94 10.94 -4.91
C ASN A 93 11.53 12.32 -4.35
N GLY A 94 10.23 12.51 -4.09
CA GLY A 94 9.69 13.74 -3.51
C GLY A 94 9.72 14.96 -4.43
N GLN A 95 10.01 14.80 -5.73
CA GLN A 95 10.14 15.90 -6.66
C GLN A 95 8.84 16.17 -7.44
N VAL A 96 8.58 17.44 -7.67
CA VAL A 96 7.54 17.92 -8.57
C VAL A 96 8.16 18.15 -9.95
N GLY A 97 7.48 17.70 -11.00
CA GLY A 97 7.92 17.91 -12.37
C GLY A 97 7.28 17.01 -13.40
N ARG A 98 7.60 17.31 -14.65
CA ARG A 98 7.18 16.53 -15.82
C ARG A 98 8.37 16.35 -16.76
N ILE A 99 8.28 15.44 -17.71
CA ILE A 99 9.36 15.16 -18.67
C ILE A 99 9.81 16.44 -19.40
N GLN A 100 8.88 17.35 -19.72
CA GLN A 100 9.18 18.60 -20.43
C GLN A 100 10.01 19.58 -19.59
N SER A 101 9.82 19.57 -18.24
CA SER A 101 10.50 20.50 -17.34
C SER A 101 11.76 19.94 -16.69
N LYS A 102 11.82 18.62 -16.48
CA LYS A 102 12.89 17.94 -15.73
C LYS A 102 13.73 16.99 -16.58
N GLY A 103 13.20 16.52 -17.71
CA GLY A 103 13.81 15.47 -18.52
C GLY A 103 13.54 14.06 -17.97
N ALA A 104 13.62 13.06 -18.81
CA ALA A 104 13.29 11.67 -18.46
C ALA A 104 14.19 11.09 -17.36
N LYS A 105 15.48 11.46 -17.33
CA LYS A 105 16.44 10.93 -16.36
C LYS A 105 16.10 11.33 -14.91
N ALA A 106 15.59 12.53 -14.70
CA ALA A 106 15.24 13.01 -13.36
C ALA A 106 14.13 12.18 -12.68
N ALA A 107 13.35 11.42 -13.45
CA ALA A 107 12.35 10.49 -12.91
C ALA A 107 12.97 9.31 -12.13
N GLU A 108 14.25 9.02 -12.38
CA GLU A 108 15.00 7.90 -11.78
C GLU A 108 15.96 8.37 -10.67
N GLU A 109 16.15 9.66 -10.52
CA GLU A 109 17.11 10.23 -9.56
C GLU A 109 16.47 10.39 -8.18
N GLY A 110 17.12 9.88 -7.14
CA GLY A 110 16.66 10.01 -5.75
C GLY A 110 15.42 9.19 -5.39
N ILE A 111 15.14 8.12 -6.12
CA ILE A 111 14.06 7.19 -5.82
C ILE A 111 14.36 6.38 -4.55
N HIS A 112 13.30 5.93 -3.87
CA HIS A 112 13.38 5.16 -2.63
C HIS A 112 12.62 3.83 -2.75
N ASP A 113 13.35 2.74 -3.05
CA ASP A 113 12.79 1.39 -3.18
C ASP A 113 12.10 0.91 -1.89
N ALA A 114 12.55 1.36 -0.73
CA ALA A 114 11.92 1.02 0.55
C ALA A 114 10.49 1.56 0.63
N VAL A 115 10.27 2.82 0.23
CA VAL A 115 8.93 3.43 0.18
C VAL A 115 8.04 2.73 -0.86
N MET A 116 8.60 2.32 -2.00
CA MET A 116 7.88 1.48 -2.97
C MET A 116 7.45 0.16 -2.35
N ARG A 117 8.31 -0.50 -1.58
CA ARG A 117 7.97 -1.76 -0.90
C ARG A 117 6.90 -1.57 0.18
N GLU A 118 6.90 -0.46 0.92
CA GLU A 118 5.80 -0.10 1.83
C GLU A 118 4.47 -0.01 1.09
N ALA A 119 4.45 0.71 -0.03
CA ALA A 119 3.26 0.85 -0.87
C ALA A 119 2.78 -0.50 -1.42
N VAL A 120 3.67 -1.38 -1.85
CA VAL A 120 3.33 -2.73 -2.33
C VAL A 120 2.74 -3.60 -1.20
N ILE A 121 3.28 -3.53 0.02
CA ILE A 121 2.65 -4.21 1.17
C ILE A 121 1.23 -3.69 1.39
N MET A 122 1.03 -2.37 1.36
CA MET A 122 -0.31 -1.80 1.48
C MET A 122 -1.20 -2.26 0.32
N GLN A 123 -0.73 -2.23 -0.92
CA GLN A 123 -1.48 -2.68 -2.10
C GLN A 123 -1.96 -4.12 -1.97
N MET A 124 -1.10 -5.02 -1.50
CA MET A 124 -1.42 -6.45 -1.38
C MET A 124 -2.23 -6.80 -0.14
N THR A 125 -2.44 -5.87 0.78
CA THR A 125 -3.14 -6.13 2.05
C THR A 125 -4.32 -5.20 2.30
N TRP A 126 -4.49 -4.10 1.56
CA TRP A 126 -5.65 -3.21 1.68
C TRP A 126 -6.92 -3.82 1.05
N PRO A 127 -8.14 -3.45 1.50
CA PRO A 127 -9.38 -3.85 0.80
C PRO A 127 -9.40 -3.38 -0.66
N GLY A 128 -9.70 -4.30 -1.58
CA GLY A 128 -9.72 -4.06 -3.03
C GLY A 128 -8.96 -5.12 -3.80
N ALA A 129 -8.92 -4.98 -5.11
CA ALA A 129 -8.20 -5.87 -6.03
C ALA A 129 -6.82 -5.31 -6.39
N PRO A 130 -5.72 -5.85 -5.84
CA PRO A 130 -4.38 -5.39 -6.18
C PRO A 130 -4.12 -5.48 -7.68
N THR A 131 -3.76 -4.35 -8.29
CA THR A 131 -3.53 -4.24 -9.73
C THR A 131 -2.14 -3.67 -9.97
N VAL A 132 -1.26 -4.48 -10.54
CA VAL A 132 0.11 -4.08 -10.86
C VAL A 132 0.15 -3.48 -12.26
N TYR A 133 0.49 -2.19 -12.37
CA TYR A 133 0.80 -1.60 -13.65
C TYR A 133 2.15 -2.12 -14.13
N TYR A 134 2.22 -2.62 -15.37
CA TYR A 134 3.43 -3.28 -15.89
C TYR A 134 4.68 -2.44 -15.63
N GLY A 135 5.73 -3.08 -15.15
CA GLY A 135 7.01 -2.44 -14.89
C GLY A 135 7.18 -1.89 -13.46
N ASP A 136 6.11 -1.69 -12.66
CA ASP A 136 6.25 -1.34 -11.25
C ASP A 136 7.04 -2.42 -10.50
N GLU A 137 6.76 -3.69 -10.83
CA GLU A 137 7.48 -4.85 -10.28
C GLU A 137 8.92 -4.97 -10.77
N ALA A 138 9.27 -4.25 -11.84
CA ALA A 138 10.60 -4.28 -12.47
C ALA A 138 11.42 -3.01 -12.20
N GLY A 139 10.90 -2.08 -11.38
CA GLY A 139 11.58 -0.83 -11.04
C GLY A 139 11.50 0.26 -12.11
N VAL A 140 10.47 0.22 -12.97
CA VAL A 140 10.28 1.24 -14.01
C VAL A 140 9.85 2.56 -13.39
N CYS A 141 10.59 3.62 -13.69
CA CYS A 141 10.29 5.01 -13.37
C CYS A 141 9.67 5.74 -14.57
N GLY A 142 9.06 6.89 -14.32
CA GLY A 142 8.54 7.78 -15.35
C GLY A 142 7.66 8.87 -14.76
N TRP A 143 7.76 10.07 -15.32
CA TRP A 143 6.82 11.15 -15.08
C TRP A 143 5.44 10.76 -15.64
N THR A 144 4.45 11.59 -15.46
CA THR A 144 3.11 11.36 -16.04
C THR A 144 3.14 11.13 -17.55
N ASP A 145 2.04 10.69 -18.14
CA ASP A 145 1.95 10.43 -19.58
C ASP A 145 2.63 11.51 -20.43
N PRO A 146 3.43 11.12 -21.44
CA PRO A 146 3.70 9.77 -21.95
C PRO A 146 4.88 9.03 -21.29
N ASP A 147 5.63 9.64 -20.36
CA ASP A 147 6.89 9.09 -19.83
C ASP A 147 6.67 7.88 -18.90
N ASN A 148 5.52 7.77 -18.28
CA ASN A 148 5.13 6.58 -17.47
C ASN A 148 4.95 5.31 -18.32
N ARG A 149 4.81 5.42 -19.64
CA ARG A 149 4.60 4.31 -20.58
C ARG A 149 5.91 3.80 -21.19
N ARG A 150 7.02 3.88 -20.45
CA ARG A 150 8.31 3.35 -20.88
C ARG A 150 8.22 1.85 -21.15
N THR A 151 9.08 1.34 -22.04
CA THR A 151 9.16 -0.09 -22.35
C THR A 151 9.56 -0.90 -21.12
N TYR A 152 9.04 -2.13 -21.04
CA TYR A 152 9.46 -3.05 -19.99
C TYR A 152 10.95 -3.40 -20.14
N PRO A 153 11.75 -3.38 -19.06
CA PRO A 153 13.20 -3.52 -19.13
C PRO A 153 13.64 -5.00 -19.21
N TRP A 154 13.24 -5.70 -20.26
CA TRP A 154 13.55 -7.13 -20.45
C TRP A 154 15.02 -7.44 -20.27
N GLY A 155 15.36 -8.33 -19.33
CA GLY A 155 16.72 -8.73 -18.98
C GLY A 155 17.48 -7.73 -18.10
N HIS A 156 16.85 -6.59 -17.76
CA HIS A 156 17.39 -5.54 -16.90
C HIS A 156 16.44 -5.16 -15.77
N GLU A 157 15.51 -6.06 -15.43
CA GLU A 157 14.56 -5.87 -14.35
C GLU A 157 15.28 -5.68 -13.00
N ASP A 158 14.74 -4.84 -12.13
CA ASP A 158 15.10 -4.87 -10.72
C ASP A 158 14.66 -6.21 -10.11
N LYS A 159 15.62 -7.10 -9.95
CA LYS A 159 15.37 -8.46 -9.47
C LYS A 159 14.90 -8.50 -8.02
N GLN A 160 15.33 -7.54 -7.19
CA GLN A 160 14.90 -7.46 -5.81
C GLN A 160 13.44 -7.02 -5.73
N MET A 161 13.06 -5.99 -6.46
CA MET A 161 11.68 -5.50 -6.54
C MET A 161 10.75 -6.56 -7.14
N LEU A 162 11.19 -7.24 -8.20
CA LEU A 162 10.43 -8.33 -8.81
C LEU A 162 10.19 -9.50 -7.84
N GLN A 163 11.22 -9.90 -7.08
CA GLN A 163 11.07 -10.96 -6.09
C GLN A 163 10.17 -10.53 -4.92
N PHE A 164 10.26 -9.28 -4.50
CA PHE A 164 9.40 -8.71 -3.48
C PHE A 164 7.92 -8.76 -3.88
N HIS A 165 7.58 -8.29 -5.08
CA HIS A 165 6.22 -8.38 -5.62
C HIS A 165 5.71 -9.82 -5.67
N LYS A 166 6.53 -10.77 -6.13
CA LYS A 166 6.17 -12.20 -6.15
C LYS A 166 5.79 -12.72 -4.76
N GLU A 167 6.56 -12.38 -3.73
CA GLU A 167 6.25 -12.82 -2.36
C GLU A 167 5.00 -12.13 -1.81
N ALA A 168 4.85 -10.84 -2.00
CA ALA A 168 3.67 -10.11 -1.55
C ALA A 168 2.38 -10.61 -2.24
N ILE A 169 2.42 -10.86 -3.55
CA ILE A 169 1.33 -11.48 -4.32
C ILE A 169 1.03 -12.90 -3.81
N ARG A 170 2.05 -13.70 -3.54
CA ARG A 170 1.88 -15.06 -2.99
C ARG A 170 1.13 -15.03 -1.66
N ILE A 171 1.51 -14.12 -0.76
CA ILE A 171 0.83 -13.94 0.54
C ILE A 171 -0.63 -13.54 0.33
N HIS A 172 -0.89 -12.51 -0.49
CA HIS A 172 -2.25 -12.08 -0.82
C HIS A 172 -3.12 -13.24 -1.34
N LYS A 173 -2.62 -13.97 -2.34
CA LYS A 173 -3.35 -15.08 -2.98
C LYS A 173 -3.60 -16.25 -2.03
N SER A 174 -2.76 -16.47 -1.03
CA SER A 174 -2.87 -17.59 -0.10
C SER A 174 -3.88 -17.35 1.03
N SER A 175 -4.42 -16.14 1.18
CA SER A 175 -5.29 -15.78 2.31
C SER A 175 -6.66 -15.29 1.85
N THR A 176 -7.73 -15.81 2.45
CA THR A 176 -9.09 -15.29 2.27
C THR A 176 -9.27 -13.97 3.02
N ALA A 177 -8.66 -13.83 4.20
CA ALA A 177 -8.74 -12.60 4.98
C ALA A 177 -8.14 -11.41 4.22
N LEU A 178 -7.02 -11.59 3.49
CA LEU A 178 -6.43 -10.53 2.68
C LEU A 178 -7.23 -10.20 1.43
N ARG A 179 -7.92 -11.19 0.84
CA ARG A 179 -8.71 -10.98 -0.38
C ARG A 179 -10.09 -10.39 -0.09
N THR A 180 -10.81 -10.94 0.87
CA THR A 180 -12.23 -10.64 1.13
C THR A 180 -12.56 -10.44 2.61
N GLY A 181 -11.57 -10.46 3.50
CA GLY A 181 -11.78 -10.28 4.93
C GLY A 181 -12.04 -8.82 5.32
N SER A 182 -12.53 -8.64 6.52
CA SER A 182 -12.75 -7.32 7.12
C SER A 182 -11.45 -6.55 7.32
N TYR A 183 -11.58 -5.25 7.39
CA TYR A 183 -10.50 -4.30 7.66
C TYR A 183 -10.78 -3.53 8.95
N LYS A 184 -9.72 -3.22 9.70
CA LYS A 184 -9.80 -2.32 10.84
C LYS A 184 -8.47 -1.59 11.04
N MET A 185 -8.51 -0.24 11.15
CA MET A 185 -7.37 0.52 11.66
C MET A 185 -7.18 0.20 13.14
N LEU A 186 -5.96 -0.11 13.55
CA LEU A 186 -5.61 -0.53 14.91
C LEU A 186 -4.71 0.49 15.61
N TYR A 187 -3.82 1.12 14.88
CA TYR A 187 -2.84 2.04 15.45
C TYR A 187 -2.45 3.09 14.41
N THR A 188 -2.40 4.35 14.84
CA THR A 188 -1.90 5.47 14.04
C THR A 188 -0.99 6.35 14.88
N ALA A 189 0.10 6.80 14.27
CA ALA A 189 0.98 7.85 14.77
C ALA A 189 1.62 8.54 13.57
N TRP A 190 2.31 9.65 13.77
CA TRP A 190 2.98 10.34 12.68
C TRP A 190 3.92 9.41 11.92
N GLY A 191 3.66 9.19 10.63
CA GLY A 191 4.38 8.28 9.75
C GLY A 191 4.17 6.79 10.02
N ILE A 192 3.28 6.41 10.93
CA ILE A 192 3.06 5.02 11.32
C ILE A 192 1.59 4.65 11.18
N LEU A 193 1.34 3.56 10.48
CA LEU A 193 0.03 2.94 10.35
C LEU A 193 0.08 1.49 10.80
N GLY A 194 -0.88 1.06 11.59
CA GLY A 194 -1.09 -0.34 11.94
C GLY A 194 -2.54 -0.73 11.69
N TYR A 195 -2.80 -1.72 10.86
CA TYR A 195 -4.16 -2.17 10.56
C TYR A 195 -4.28 -3.69 10.52
N GLY A 196 -5.49 -4.17 10.71
CA GLY A 196 -5.85 -5.58 10.69
C GLY A 196 -6.65 -5.97 9.46
N ARG A 197 -6.38 -7.18 8.95
CA ARG A 197 -7.22 -7.89 7.99
C ARG A 197 -7.61 -9.21 8.60
N PHE A 198 -8.91 -9.52 8.62
CA PHE A 198 -9.38 -10.69 9.32
C PHE A 198 -10.69 -11.25 8.76
N ASP A 199 -10.85 -12.53 8.91
CA ASP A 199 -12.12 -13.23 8.70
C ASP A 199 -12.35 -14.22 9.86
N LYS A 200 -13.29 -15.17 9.70
CA LYS A 200 -13.57 -16.18 10.72
C LYS A 200 -12.39 -17.14 10.99
N ASN A 201 -11.46 -17.28 10.05
CA ASN A 201 -10.39 -18.28 10.09
C ASN A 201 -9.00 -17.67 10.27
N GLU A 202 -8.75 -16.47 9.73
CA GLU A 202 -7.43 -15.88 9.65
C GLU A 202 -7.42 -14.44 10.18
N ARG A 203 -6.30 -14.04 10.78
CA ARG A 203 -6.04 -12.67 11.25
C ARG A 203 -4.65 -12.26 10.87
N TYR A 204 -4.54 -11.05 10.34
CA TYR A 204 -3.27 -10.41 9.99
C TYR A 204 -3.20 -9.03 10.63
N ALA A 205 -2.02 -8.67 11.09
CA ALA A 205 -1.65 -7.30 11.41
C ALA A 205 -0.61 -6.83 10.39
N VAL A 206 -0.82 -5.65 9.84
CA VAL A 206 0.10 -4.99 8.92
C VAL A 206 0.54 -3.69 9.57
N ILE A 207 1.85 -3.44 9.61
CA ILE A 207 2.41 -2.23 10.21
C ILE A 207 3.33 -1.59 9.17
N VAL A 208 3.20 -0.26 9.00
CA VAL A 208 4.04 0.57 8.13
C VAL A 208 4.68 1.65 8.97
N ASN A 209 5.97 1.86 8.81
CA ASN A 209 6.74 2.93 9.43
C ASN A 209 7.47 3.73 8.34
N ASN A 210 6.86 4.80 7.84
CA ASN A 210 7.43 5.72 6.84
C ASN A 210 8.26 6.85 7.49
N THR A 211 8.73 6.65 8.73
CA THR A 211 9.63 7.61 9.39
C THR A 211 11.11 7.24 9.18
N GLN A 212 11.99 8.17 9.51
CA GLN A 212 13.44 7.93 9.46
C GLN A 212 14.00 7.36 10.79
N GLU A 213 13.12 6.97 11.71
CA GLU A 213 13.48 6.47 13.03
C GLU A 213 13.01 5.02 13.21
N THR A 214 13.73 4.26 14.03
CA THR A 214 13.23 2.99 14.56
C THR A 214 12.27 3.27 15.70
N VAL A 215 11.06 2.71 15.63
CA VAL A 215 10.00 2.93 16.61
C VAL A 215 9.49 1.62 17.19
N ASN A 216 9.10 1.64 18.46
CA ASN A 216 8.38 0.53 19.08
C ASN A 216 6.88 0.83 19.03
N VAL A 217 6.13 -0.09 18.44
CA VAL A 217 4.67 0.03 18.23
C VAL A 217 3.94 -1.02 19.06
N ALA A 218 2.92 -0.60 19.80
CA ALA A 218 2.02 -1.48 20.54
C ALA A 218 0.67 -1.55 19.80
N VAL A 219 0.46 -2.58 19.00
CA VAL A 219 -0.74 -2.74 18.18
C VAL A 219 -1.81 -3.54 18.96
N PRO A 220 -3.02 -2.99 19.16
CA PRO A 220 -4.11 -3.67 19.91
C PRO A 220 -4.79 -4.73 19.05
N VAL A 221 -4.11 -5.85 18.82
CA VAL A 221 -4.59 -6.94 17.95
C VAL A 221 -5.79 -7.72 18.52
N TRP A 222 -6.08 -7.55 19.82
CA TRP A 222 -7.33 -8.04 20.42
C TRP A 222 -8.59 -7.51 19.69
N GLN A 223 -8.50 -6.32 19.09
CA GLN A 223 -9.61 -5.69 18.34
C GLN A 223 -10.01 -6.45 17.07
N ILE A 224 -9.14 -7.32 16.58
CA ILE A 224 -9.42 -8.22 15.45
C ILE A 224 -9.53 -9.68 15.88
N GLY A 225 -9.67 -9.91 17.19
CA GLY A 225 -9.93 -11.24 17.77
C GLY A 225 -8.69 -12.12 17.90
N VAL A 226 -7.48 -11.55 17.94
CA VAL A 226 -6.26 -12.28 18.33
C VAL A 226 -6.28 -12.44 19.85
N ALA A 227 -6.13 -13.66 20.33
CA ALA A 227 -6.16 -13.95 21.76
C ALA A 227 -4.86 -13.55 22.45
N ASP A 228 -4.94 -13.29 23.75
CA ASP A 228 -3.75 -13.13 24.57
C ASP A 228 -2.94 -14.44 24.61
N GLY A 229 -1.60 -14.32 24.55
CA GLY A 229 -0.71 -15.46 24.43
C GLY A 229 -0.55 -16.03 23.01
N SER A 230 -1.39 -15.59 22.02
CA SER A 230 -1.21 -15.99 20.63
C SER A 230 0.13 -15.56 20.07
N ARG A 231 0.58 -16.29 19.06
CA ARG A 231 1.81 -16.00 18.32
C ARG A 231 1.48 -15.40 16.96
N MET A 232 2.10 -14.28 16.65
CA MET A 232 2.01 -13.66 15.34
C MET A 232 3.32 -13.92 14.57
N GLU A 233 3.23 -14.58 13.42
CA GLU A 233 4.37 -14.94 12.58
C GLU A 233 4.61 -13.90 11.48
N GLN A 234 5.84 -13.43 11.34
CA GLN A 234 6.26 -12.59 10.22
C GLN A 234 6.20 -13.37 8.91
N GLN A 235 5.38 -12.89 7.99
CA GLN A 235 5.25 -13.44 6.64
C GLN A 235 6.19 -12.75 5.65
N LEU A 236 6.34 -11.43 5.79
CA LEU A 236 7.18 -10.59 4.95
C LEU A 236 7.50 -9.30 5.71
N MET A 237 8.75 -8.88 5.67
CA MET A 237 9.18 -7.60 6.21
C MET A 237 10.08 -6.88 5.20
N SER A 238 9.71 -5.64 4.86
CA SER A 238 10.54 -4.69 4.13
C SER A 238 11.31 -3.82 5.11
N VAL A 239 12.55 -3.53 4.81
CA VAL A 239 13.40 -2.58 5.53
C VAL A 239 14.09 -1.65 4.53
N ALA A 240 14.79 -0.61 4.98
CA ALA A 240 15.35 0.42 4.11
C ALA A 240 16.15 -0.15 2.92
N GLU A 241 17.01 -1.13 3.14
CA GLU A 241 17.94 -1.62 2.12
C GLU A 241 17.46 -2.91 1.39
N SER A 242 16.51 -3.64 1.99
CA SER A 242 16.13 -4.98 1.52
C SER A 242 14.77 -5.44 2.05
N PHE A 243 14.48 -6.70 1.88
CA PHE A 243 13.36 -7.36 2.54
C PHE A 243 13.75 -8.77 3.03
N THR A 244 12.97 -9.30 3.96
CA THR A 244 13.12 -10.67 4.44
C THR A 244 11.79 -11.38 4.53
N LYS A 245 11.80 -12.67 4.24
CA LYS A 245 10.70 -13.62 4.45
C LYS A 245 11.06 -14.68 5.49
N VAL A 246 12.14 -14.44 6.22
CA VAL A 246 12.51 -15.31 7.34
C VAL A 246 11.46 -15.12 8.44
N PRO A 247 10.80 -16.20 8.88
CA PRO A 247 9.82 -16.11 9.95
C PRO A 247 10.46 -15.57 11.24
N ASP A 248 9.76 -14.66 11.88
CA ASP A 248 10.01 -14.22 13.25
C ASP A 248 8.70 -14.29 14.03
N ILE A 249 8.74 -14.57 15.32
CA ILE A 249 7.58 -14.84 16.14
C ILE A 249 7.45 -13.77 17.21
N TYR A 250 6.30 -13.15 17.24
CA TYR A 250 5.90 -12.14 18.22
C TYR A 250 4.77 -12.70 19.08
N VAL A 251 4.92 -12.62 20.40
CA VAL A 251 3.88 -13.08 21.34
C VAL A 251 2.98 -11.91 21.73
N VAL A 252 1.67 -12.13 21.64
CA VAL A 252 0.67 -11.15 22.09
C VAL A 252 0.58 -11.16 23.61
N THR A 253 0.72 -9.99 24.23
CA THR A 253 0.67 -9.84 25.70
C THR A 253 -0.36 -8.75 26.05
N ASP A 254 -1.28 -9.08 26.96
CA ASP A 254 -2.38 -8.20 27.36
C ASP A 254 -3.21 -7.69 26.16
N GLY A 255 -3.31 -8.51 25.10
CA GLY A 255 -4.00 -8.19 23.84
C GLY A 255 -3.21 -7.30 22.89
N TYR A 256 -1.99 -6.90 23.22
CA TYR A 256 -1.13 -6.06 22.39
C TYR A 256 0.01 -6.83 21.74
N LEU A 257 0.30 -6.48 20.52
CA LEU A 257 1.46 -6.93 19.77
C LEU A 257 2.54 -5.85 19.81
N MET A 258 3.68 -6.15 20.44
CA MET A 258 4.83 -5.24 20.51
C MET A 258 5.79 -5.53 19.36
N VAL A 259 6.00 -4.55 18.48
CA VAL A 259 6.90 -4.69 17.33
C VAL A 259 7.88 -3.52 17.27
N ALA A 260 9.18 -3.84 17.14
CA ALA A 260 10.19 -2.84 16.81
C ALA A 260 10.24 -2.68 15.28
N MET A 261 9.73 -1.55 14.79
CA MET A 261 9.70 -1.22 13.37
C MET A 261 10.92 -0.38 13.01
N PRO A 262 11.84 -0.88 12.18
CA PRO A 262 12.94 -0.08 11.64
C PRO A 262 12.43 1.12 10.84
N ARG A 263 13.32 2.10 10.61
CA ARG A 263 13.02 3.21 9.69
C ARG A 263 12.61 2.70 8.32
N THR A 264 11.68 3.37 7.67
CA THR A 264 11.20 3.07 6.31
C THR A 264 10.99 1.56 6.10
N SER A 265 10.00 1.02 6.82
CA SER A 265 9.75 -0.42 6.87
C SER A 265 8.26 -0.75 6.92
N ALA A 266 7.92 -1.94 6.43
CA ALA A 266 6.58 -2.48 6.58
C ALA A 266 6.63 -4.00 6.83
N VAL A 267 5.67 -4.52 7.61
CA VAL A 267 5.61 -5.92 7.97
C VAL A 267 4.20 -6.48 7.84
N ILE A 268 4.09 -7.72 7.40
CA ILE A 268 2.86 -8.53 7.41
C ILE A 268 3.04 -9.63 8.46
N LEU A 269 2.18 -9.63 9.46
CA LEU A 269 2.18 -10.59 10.56
C LEU A 269 0.88 -11.40 10.55
N LYS A 270 0.98 -12.72 10.67
CA LYS A 270 -0.16 -13.65 10.67
C LYS A 270 -0.31 -14.31 12.03
N ASP A 271 -1.52 -14.34 12.57
CA ASP A 271 -1.88 -15.13 13.75
C ASP A 271 -1.76 -16.62 13.43
N ILE A 272 -0.99 -17.35 14.24
CA ILE A 272 -0.77 -18.80 14.10
C ILE A 272 -1.23 -19.57 15.37
N GLY A 273 -1.87 -18.88 16.34
CA GLY A 273 -2.39 -19.46 17.58
C GLY A 273 -1.38 -19.51 18.73
#